data_322e7ce296a42da1ba475e8e213b4b79
#
_entry.id   322e7ce296a42da1ba475e8e213b4b79
#
_cell.length_a   1.000
_cell.length_b   1.000
_cell.length_c   1.000
_cell.angle_alpha   90.00
_cell.angle_beta   90.00
_cell.angle_gamma   90.00
#
_symmetry.space_group_name_H-M   'P 1'
#
loop_
_entity.id
_entity.type
_entity.pdbx_description
1 polymer ?
#
loop_
_entity_poly.entity_id
_entity_poly.type
_entity_poly.pdbx_seq_one_letter_code
_entity_poly.pdbx_strand_id
1 'polypeptide(L)'
;ESAKDKMFLHVLGSNNANDGLKLNFYFENVDRSNVVNKESLIVLFDNQKFPSEFIKIDRKEITLSLKGKMLVGNHTIRIAANRMGKITNIQTVQLYHGIITGNSDVHSLIDNIIYSMMIDRFNNGDKSNDNPVKRDSLFVQANYQGGDLQGIINRMEDGYFDKLGVNAFWISPIVDNTNNAYQEYPAPHRWYTGYHGYWPVSSTKVEEHFGDMNLVKKLIDIAHTQNSKVYLDYVAHHVHQEHWMWKDHRDWFGTFNLPNGRLNLRLWDEYRLTTWFEPYMP
;
A
#
# COMPACT_ATOMS: atom_id res chain seq x y z
N GLU A 1 19.63 -27.78 11.74
CA GLU A 1 20.71 -27.08 11.03
C GLU A 1 21.49 -26.22 12.02
N SER A 2 22.81 -26.39 12.06
CA SER A 2 23.69 -25.64 12.94
C SER A 2 23.69 -24.16 12.55
N ALA A 3 23.66 -23.24 13.53
CA ALA A 3 23.76 -21.80 13.31
C ALA A 3 25.02 -21.39 12.52
N LYS A 4 26.05 -22.26 12.48
CA LYS A 4 27.31 -22.07 11.75
C LYS A 4 27.17 -22.08 10.21
N ASP A 5 26.04 -22.53 9.69
CA ASP A 5 25.83 -22.71 8.25
C ASP A 5 24.95 -21.65 7.59
N LYS A 6 24.56 -20.62 8.32
CA LYS A 6 23.67 -19.56 7.78
C LYS A 6 24.49 -18.48 7.07
N MET A 7 24.07 -18.15 5.85
CA MET A 7 24.62 -17.07 5.05
C MET A 7 23.51 -16.07 4.75
N PHE A 8 23.79 -14.79 4.86
CA PHE A 8 22.85 -13.72 4.56
C PHE A 8 23.45 -12.68 3.64
N LEU A 9 22.60 -12.10 2.82
CA LEU A 9 22.89 -10.93 2.03
C LEU A 9 22.05 -9.77 2.53
N HIS A 10 22.69 -8.64 2.77
CA HIS A 10 22.04 -7.41 3.24
C HIS A 10 22.19 -6.31 2.19
N VAL A 11 21.16 -5.48 2.03
CA VAL A 11 21.27 -4.25 1.25
C VAL A 11 21.88 -3.18 2.14
N LEU A 12 22.98 -2.56 1.71
CA LEU A 12 23.61 -1.45 2.44
C LEU A 12 23.10 -0.07 2.00
N GLY A 13 22.45 0.01 0.84
CA GLY A 13 21.96 1.24 0.28
C GLY A 13 22.48 1.54 -1.12
N SER A 14 22.31 2.78 -1.56
CA SER A 14 22.73 3.25 -2.89
C SER A 14 23.42 4.58 -2.83
N ASN A 15 24.33 4.80 -3.78
CA ASN A 15 25.00 6.06 -3.98
C ASN A 15 24.85 6.50 -5.44
N ASN A 16 24.47 7.76 -5.66
CA ASN A 16 24.55 8.36 -6.98
C ASN A 16 26.03 8.57 -7.34
N ALA A 17 26.44 8.06 -8.48
CA ALA A 17 27.76 8.31 -9.05
C ALA A 17 27.62 9.24 -10.26
N ASN A 18 28.69 9.95 -10.64
CA ASN A 18 28.68 10.89 -11.77
C ASN A 18 28.20 10.26 -13.09
N ASP A 19 28.20 8.95 -13.19
CA ASP A 19 27.87 8.17 -14.38
C ASP A 19 26.79 7.10 -14.17
N GLY A 20 26.04 7.16 -13.05
CA GLY A 20 24.98 6.19 -12.77
C GLY A 20 24.62 6.00 -11.29
N LEU A 21 24.00 4.86 -11.00
CA LEU A 21 23.58 4.45 -9.66
C LEU A 21 24.43 3.25 -9.22
N LYS A 22 24.95 3.29 -7.99
CA LYS A 22 25.62 2.15 -7.35
C LYS A 22 24.73 1.58 -6.26
N LEU A 23 24.46 0.27 -6.33
CA LEU A 23 23.80 -0.49 -5.28
C LEU A 23 24.83 -1.28 -4.51
N ASN A 24 24.83 -1.14 -3.18
CA ASN A 24 25.79 -1.79 -2.32
C ASN A 24 25.08 -2.84 -1.45
N PHE A 25 25.73 -4.01 -1.36
CA PHE A 25 25.27 -5.14 -0.58
C PHE A 25 26.40 -5.66 0.30
N TYR A 26 26.04 -6.28 1.41
CA TYR A 26 26.98 -6.92 2.32
C TYR A 26 26.66 -8.41 2.45
N PHE A 27 27.68 -9.23 2.29
CA PHE A 27 27.57 -10.67 2.50
C PHE A 27 28.00 -11.03 3.93
N GLU A 28 27.05 -11.55 4.68
CA GLU A 28 27.28 -12.05 6.02
C GLU A 28 27.40 -13.57 6.02
N ASN A 29 28.47 -14.09 6.64
CA ASN A 29 28.61 -15.50 6.91
C ASN A 29 29.25 -15.67 8.31
N VAL A 30 28.76 -16.61 9.07
CA VAL A 30 29.27 -16.96 10.41
C VAL A 30 30.69 -17.53 10.33
N ASP A 31 31.05 -18.19 9.26
CA ASP A 31 32.42 -18.65 9.04
C ASP A 31 33.28 -17.54 8.40
N ARG A 32 34.20 -16.99 9.20
CA ARG A 32 35.05 -15.83 8.84
C ARG A 32 35.97 -16.05 7.65
N SER A 33 36.15 -17.28 7.17
CA SER A 33 37.07 -17.65 6.06
C SER A 33 36.51 -17.38 4.68
N ASN A 34 35.30 -16.83 4.53
CA ASN A 34 34.54 -16.90 3.31
C ASN A 34 34.42 -15.57 2.58
N VAL A 35 35.07 -15.51 1.42
CA VAL A 35 34.98 -14.44 0.44
C VAL A 35 33.96 -14.85 -0.63
N VAL A 36 33.06 -13.93 -0.97
CA VAL A 36 32.16 -14.05 -2.12
C VAL A 36 32.98 -13.75 -3.38
N ASN A 37 32.81 -14.54 -4.42
CA ASN A 37 33.37 -14.28 -5.75
C ASN A 37 32.23 -14.10 -6.77
N LYS A 38 32.57 -13.63 -7.98
CA LYS A 38 31.52 -13.36 -9.00
C LYS A 38 30.81 -14.62 -9.45
N GLU A 39 31.45 -15.76 -9.42
CA GLU A 39 30.91 -17.06 -9.83
C GLU A 39 29.87 -17.57 -8.81
N SER A 40 30.02 -17.16 -7.55
CA SER A 40 29.06 -17.51 -6.49
C SER A 40 27.85 -16.58 -6.43
N LEU A 41 27.85 -15.46 -7.17
CA LEU A 41 26.72 -14.54 -7.20
C LEU A 41 25.73 -14.88 -8.32
N ILE A 42 24.47 -14.86 -7.95
CA ILE A 42 23.32 -14.88 -8.86
C ILE A 42 22.73 -13.49 -8.84
N VAL A 43 22.94 -12.73 -9.92
CA VAL A 43 22.38 -11.38 -10.07
C VAL A 43 21.52 -11.36 -11.32
N LEU A 44 20.26 -10.98 -11.15
CA LEU A 44 19.29 -10.85 -12.23
C LEU A 44 18.81 -9.40 -12.31
N PHE A 45 18.73 -8.88 -13.51
CA PHE A 45 18.10 -7.61 -13.88
C PHE A 45 16.93 -7.94 -14.80
N ASP A 46 15.71 -7.66 -14.39
CA ASP A 46 14.47 -8.04 -15.09
C ASP A 46 14.44 -9.52 -15.51
N ASN A 47 14.84 -10.41 -14.59
CA ASN A 47 14.95 -11.85 -14.79
C ASN A 47 16.04 -12.30 -15.81
N GLN A 48 16.85 -11.38 -16.32
CA GLN A 48 18.01 -11.69 -17.17
C GLN A 48 19.29 -11.60 -16.35
N LYS A 49 20.30 -12.39 -16.72
CA LYS A 49 21.61 -12.38 -16.04
C LYS A 49 22.23 -10.97 -16.11
N PHE A 50 22.55 -10.41 -14.96
CA PHE A 50 23.24 -9.12 -14.89
C PHE A 50 24.68 -9.22 -15.39
N PRO A 51 25.18 -8.25 -16.19
CA PRO A 51 26.52 -8.32 -16.75
C PRO A 51 27.59 -8.24 -15.66
N SER A 52 28.53 -9.17 -15.68
CA SER A 52 29.55 -9.32 -14.63
C SER A 52 30.58 -8.18 -14.57
N GLU A 53 30.77 -7.44 -15.66
CA GLU A 53 31.59 -6.23 -15.71
C GLU A 53 31.09 -5.09 -14.84
N PHE A 54 29.79 -5.05 -14.52
CA PHE A 54 29.19 -4.06 -13.62
C PHE A 54 29.13 -4.52 -12.16
N ILE A 55 29.73 -5.70 -11.86
CA ILE A 55 29.80 -6.22 -10.50
C ILE A 55 31.20 -6.01 -9.96
N LYS A 56 31.32 -5.28 -8.86
CA LYS A 56 32.58 -5.17 -8.09
C LYS A 56 32.38 -5.88 -6.74
N ILE A 57 33.37 -6.62 -6.31
CA ILE A 57 33.39 -7.26 -5.00
C ILE A 57 34.69 -6.83 -4.31
N ASP A 58 34.53 -6.34 -3.08
CA ASP A 58 35.63 -6.04 -2.17
C ASP A 58 35.38 -6.77 -0.83
N ARG A 59 36.06 -7.89 -0.65
CA ARG A 59 35.88 -8.79 0.48
C ARG A 59 34.43 -9.28 0.62
N LYS A 60 33.66 -8.63 1.49
CA LYS A 60 32.26 -8.95 1.77
C LYS A 60 31.26 -7.95 1.17
N GLU A 61 31.77 -6.85 0.62
CA GLU A 61 30.95 -5.83 -0.02
C GLU A 61 30.80 -6.12 -1.51
N ILE A 62 29.58 -6.03 -2.00
CA ILE A 62 29.23 -6.24 -3.40
C ILE A 62 28.60 -4.95 -3.90
N THR A 63 29.16 -4.39 -4.97
CA THR A 63 28.63 -3.20 -5.62
C THR A 63 28.15 -3.55 -7.02
N LEU A 64 26.89 -3.24 -7.32
CA LEU A 64 26.34 -3.27 -8.68
C LEU A 64 26.31 -1.85 -9.23
N SER A 65 26.86 -1.65 -10.42
CA SER A 65 26.88 -0.34 -11.11
C SER A 65 25.84 -0.36 -12.23
N LEU A 66 24.85 0.52 -12.15
CA LEU A 66 23.77 0.66 -13.14
C LEU A 66 23.97 1.94 -13.95
N LYS A 67 23.88 1.85 -15.27
CA LYS A 67 24.16 2.95 -16.19
C LYS A 67 23.19 2.99 -17.38
N GLY A 68 23.03 4.18 -17.95
CA GLY A 68 22.29 4.37 -19.21
C GLY A 68 20.88 3.80 -19.17
N LYS A 69 20.57 2.87 -20.07
CA LYS A 69 19.23 2.28 -20.19
C LYS A 69 18.74 1.53 -18.94
N MET A 70 19.67 1.07 -18.07
CA MET A 70 19.30 0.42 -16.81
C MET A 70 18.65 1.39 -15.80
N LEU A 71 18.69 2.69 -16.09
CA LEU A 71 18.11 3.72 -15.22
C LEU A 71 16.81 4.30 -15.80
N VAL A 72 16.32 3.76 -16.93
CA VAL A 72 15.12 4.29 -17.62
C VAL A 72 14.00 3.26 -17.54
N GLY A 73 12.89 3.63 -16.89
CA GLY A 73 11.75 2.74 -16.71
C GLY A 73 11.72 2.01 -15.37
N ASN A 74 10.91 0.96 -15.28
CA ASN A 74 10.75 0.12 -14.11
C ASN A 74 11.61 -1.11 -14.23
N HIS A 75 12.46 -1.35 -13.25
CA HIS A 75 13.35 -2.50 -13.24
C HIS A 75 13.33 -3.22 -11.90
N THR A 76 13.56 -4.53 -11.95
CA THR A 76 13.70 -5.38 -10.75
C THR A 76 15.07 -6.03 -10.75
N ILE A 77 15.83 -5.80 -9.68
CA ILE A 77 17.11 -6.47 -9.45
C ILE A 77 16.91 -7.52 -8.36
N ARG A 78 17.37 -8.75 -8.62
CA ARG A 78 17.41 -9.81 -7.62
C ARG A 78 18.84 -10.29 -7.48
N ILE A 79 19.31 -10.42 -6.24
CA ILE A 79 20.66 -10.89 -5.93
C ILE A 79 20.62 -11.93 -4.82
N ALA A 80 21.40 -12.98 -5.01
CA ALA A 80 21.68 -14.00 -4.01
C ALA A 80 23.10 -14.50 -4.19
N ALA A 81 23.70 -15.07 -3.15
CA ALA A 81 24.96 -15.77 -3.23
C ALA A 81 24.76 -17.28 -3.03
N ASN A 82 25.41 -18.10 -3.85
CA ASN A 82 25.43 -19.55 -3.74
C ASN A 82 26.85 -20.01 -3.40
N ARG A 83 26.96 -20.86 -2.40
CA ARG A 83 28.23 -21.46 -2.04
C ARG A 83 28.03 -22.90 -1.58
N MET A 84 28.76 -23.83 -2.19
CA MET A 84 28.69 -25.26 -1.87
C MET A 84 27.23 -25.79 -1.80
N GLY A 85 26.37 -25.36 -2.72
CA GLY A 85 24.98 -25.75 -2.78
C GLY A 85 24.04 -25.07 -1.77
N LYS A 86 24.54 -24.13 -0.96
CA LYS A 86 23.73 -23.31 -0.05
C LYS A 86 23.54 -21.92 -0.64
N ILE A 87 22.32 -21.40 -0.56
CA ILE A 87 21.93 -20.08 -1.10
C ILE A 87 21.58 -19.16 0.07
N THR A 88 22.00 -17.88 -0.03
CA THR A 88 21.55 -16.83 0.89
C THR A 88 20.06 -16.54 0.68
N ASN A 89 19.48 -15.68 1.54
CA ASN A 89 18.25 -14.98 1.20
C ASN A 89 18.41 -14.24 -0.14
N ILE A 90 17.31 -14.10 -0.87
CA ILE A 90 17.24 -13.31 -2.09
C ILE A 90 16.92 -11.87 -1.71
N GLN A 91 17.79 -10.93 -2.09
CA GLN A 91 17.48 -9.51 -1.99
C GLN A 91 16.86 -9.04 -3.31
N THR A 92 15.77 -8.30 -3.20
CA THR A 92 15.06 -7.71 -4.35
C THR A 92 15.07 -6.20 -4.22
N VAL A 93 15.56 -5.51 -5.24
CA VAL A 93 15.57 -4.05 -5.34
C VAL A 93 14.71 -3.65 -6.53
N GLN A 94 13.74 -2.76 -6.29
CA GLN A 94 12.90 -2.17 -7.32
C GLN A 94 13.45 -0.80 -7.71
N LEU A 95 13.49 -0.51 -9.00
CA LEU A 95 13.92 0.77 -9.54
C LEU A 95 12.80 1.39 -10.38
N TYR A 96 12.57 2.66 -10.20
CA TYR A 96 11.72 3.49 -11.05
C TYR A 96 12.53 4.68 -11.57
N HIS A 97 12.86 4.69 -12.85
CA HIS A 97 13.69 5.73 -13.47
C HIS A 97 15.00 6.02 -12.69
N GLY A 98 15.69 4.95 -12.27
CA GLY A 98 16.95 5.06 -11.52
C GLY A 98 16.79 5.43 -10.04
N ILE A 99 15.56 5.57 -9.55
CA ILE A 99 15.26 5.78 -8.13
C ILE A 99 14.90 4.42 -7.53
N ILE A 100 15.50 4.09 -6.40
CA ILE A 100 15.12 2.90 -5.65
C ILE A 100 13.71 3.12 -5.09
N THR A 101 12.78 2.26 -5.50
CA THR A 101 11.42 2.23 -4.99
C THR A 101 11.22 0.95 -4.17
N GLY A 102 10.62 1.09 -2.99
CA GLY A 102 10.22 -0.07 -2.17
C GLY A 102 11.35 -0.81 -1.47
N ASN A 103 12.57 -0.29 -1.49
CA ASN A 103 13.67 -0.88 -0.69
C ASN A 103 14.81 0.10 -0.39
N SER A 104 14.51 1.28 0.05
CA SER A 104 15.57 2.09 0.68
C SER A 104 16.02 1.50 2.01
N ASP A 105 15.12 0.76 2.69
CA ASP A 105 15.43 0.05 3.91
C ASP A 105 14.49 -1.14 4.10
N VAL A 106 15.00 -2.36 4.11
CA VAL A 106 14.24 -3.53 4.61
C VAL A 106 13.82 -3.28 6.07
N HIS A 107 14.60 -2.54 6.82
CA HIS A 107 14.22 -2.00 8.13
C HIS A 107 13.00 -1.09 8.05
N SER A 108 12.80 -0.35 6.96
CA SER A 108 11.75 0.66 6.89
C SER A 108 10.31 0.12 6.88
N LEU A 109 10.08 -1.15 6.54
CA LEU A 109 8.76 -1.78 6.68
C LEU A 109 8.57 -2.44 8.04
N ILE A 110 9.64 -2.98 8.62
CA ILE A 110 9.63 -3.66 9.92
C ILE A 110 9.57 -2.63 11.05
N ASP A 111 10.19 -1.47 10.87
CA ASP A 111 10.30 -0.40 11.88
C ASP A 111 9.16 0.62 11.79
N ASN A 112 8.11 0.35 10.99
CA ASN A 112 6.98 1.25 10.91
C ASN A 112 6.06 1.12 12.13
N ILE A 113 5.84 2.24 12.79
CA ILE A 113 4.74 2.41 13.74
C ILE A 113 3.57 2.99 12.97
N ILE A 114 2.59 2.13 12.66
CA ILE A 114 1.46 2.49 11.82
C ILE A 114 0.33 3.05 12.68
N TYR A 115 -0.15 4.24 12.32
CA TYR A 115 -1.38 4.80 12.84
C TYR A 115 -2.51 4.58 11.83
N SER A 116 -3.44 3.68 12.16
CA SER A 116 -4.63 3.44 11.33
C SER A 116 -5.74 4.40 11.77
N MET A 117 -6.36 5.10 10.79
CA MET A 117 -7.40 6.07 11.08
C MET A 117 -8.54 6.03 10.07
N MET A 118 -9.75 6.26 10.55
CA MET A 118 -10.90 6.60 9.73
C MET A 118 -10.94 8.11 9.60
N ILE A 119 -10.84 8.63 8.37
CA ILE A 119 -10.71 10.08 8.10
C ILE A 119 -11.83 10.86 8.77
N ASP A 120 -13.07 10.49 8.54
CA ASP A 120 -14.26 11.17 9.08
C ASP A 120 -14.26 11.27 10.62
N ARG A 121 -13.56 10.38 11.32
CA ARG A 121 -13.57 10.26 12.79
C ARG A 121 -12.34 10.81 13.47
N PHE A 122 -11.35 11.30 12.70
CA PHE A 122 -10.07 11.66 13.26
C PHE A 122 -10.00 13.12 13.72
N ASN A 123 -10.05 14.06 12.80
CA ASN A 123 -9.99 15.49 13.11
C ASN A 123 -10.65 16.31 12.00
N ASN A 124 -11.52 17.23 12.39
CA ASN A 124 -12.15 18.19 11.48
C ASN A 124 -11.23 19.40 11.32
N GLY A 125 -10.62 19.56 10.16
CA GLY A 125 -9.70 20.65 9.82
C GLY A 125 -10.35 21.78 9.00
N ASP A 126 -11.38 21.44 8.23
CA ASP A 126 -12.12 22.37 7.37
C ASP A 126 -13.63 22.19 7.55
N LYS A 127 -14.23 23.07 8.33
CA LYS A 127 -15.69 23.02 8.57
C LYS A 127 -16.54 23.39 7.35
N SER A 128 -15.93 23.87 6.27
CA SER A 128 -16.68 24.26 5.06
C SER A 128 -17.14 23.05 4.25
N ASN A 129 -16.52 21.87 4.45
CA ASN A 129 -16.91 20.61 3.83
C ASN A 129 -17.86 19.77 4.71
N ASP A 130 -18.22 20.24 5.91
CA ASP A 130 -19.18 19.58 6.78
C ASP A 130 -20.58 19.57 6.15
N ASN A 131 -21.00 18.43 5.65
CA ASN A 131 -22.30 18.27 5.02
C ASN A 131 -22.95 16.93 5.40
N PRO A 132 -23.32 16.73 6.67
CA PRO A 132 -23.94 15.48 7.10
C PRO A 132 -25.28 15.23 6.39
N VAL A 133 -25.54 13.98 6.05
CA VAL A 133 -26.78 13.58 5.37
C VAL A 133 -28.00 13.87 6.27
N LYS A 134 -28.98 14.55 5.71
CA LYS A 134 -30.23 14.92 6.43
C LYS A 134 -31.25 13.80 6.31
N ARG A 135 -31.49 13.09 7.40
CA ARG A 135 -32.51 12.03 7.49
C ARG A 135 -32.96 11.83 8.94
N ASP A 136 -34.27 11.85 9.18
CA ASP A 136 -34.87 11.81 10.55
C ASP A 136 -34.52 10.55 11.36
N SER A 137 -34.32 9.40 10.69
CA SER A 137 -33.99 8.12 11.35
C SER A 137 -32.50 7.76 11.34
N LEU A 138 -31.64 8.70 10.99
CA LEU A 138 -30.20 8.50 10.93
C LEU A 138 -29.55 8.93 12.24
N PHE A 139 -28.88 7.99 12.92
CA PHE A 139 -28.14 8.33 14.13
C PHE A 139 -26.89 9.16 13.77
N VAL A 140 -26.56 10.11 14.64
CA VAL A 140 -25.38 10.98 14.46
C VAL A 140 -24.11 10.15 14.28
N GLN A 141 -23.96 9.06 15.04
CA GLN A 141 -22.78 8.17 14.95
C GLN A 141 -22.69 7.39 13.63
N ALA A 142 -23.79 7.28 12.88
CA ALA A 142 -23.84 6.60 11.60
C ALA A 142 -23.80 7.58 10.40
N ASN A 143 -23.50 8.86 10.67
CA ASN A 143 -23.42 9.93 9.70
C ASN A 143 -21.99 10.51 9.65
N TYR A 144 -21.71 11.32 8.65
CA TYR A 144 -20.47 12.11 8.58
C TYR A 144 -20.33 13.02 9.81
N GLN A 145 -19.14 13.09 10.38
CA GLN A 145 -18.80 13.89 11.56
C GLN A 145 -17.75 14.96 11.30
N GLY A 146 -17.34 15.10 10.04
CA GLY A 146 -16.52 16.20 9.57
C GLY A 146 -15.03 16.00 9.69
N GLY A 147 -14.52 14.82 10.07
CA GLY A 147 -13.08 14.54 9.95
C GLY A 147 -12.68 14.53 8.48
N ASP A 148 -11.51 15.14 8.16
CA ASP A 148 -11.08 15.41 6.80
C ASP A 148 -9.55 15.33 6.62
N LEU A 149 -9.07 15.44 5.36
CA LEU A 149 -7.65 15.43 5.03
C LEU A 149 -6.92 16.65 5.60
N GLN A 150 -7.57 17.82 5.68
CA GLN A 150 -6.98 18.99 6.29
C GLN A 150 -6.75 18.80 7.79
N GLY A 151 -7.66 18.11 8.47
CA GLY A 151 -7.51 17.73 9.86
C GLY A 151 -6.32 16.82 10.12
N ILE A 152 -6.07 15.85 9.21
CA ILE A 152 -4.88 15.00 9.28
C ILE A 152 -3.63 15.84 9.08
N ILE A 153 -3.61 16.71 8.06
CA ILE A 153 -2.49 17.63 7.79
C ILE A 153 -2.18 18.49 9.02
N ASN A 154 -3.20 19.08 9.65
CA ASN A 154 -3.02 19.91 10.84
C ASN A 154 -2.33 19.13 11.97
N ARG A 155 -2.66 17.85 12.15
CA ARG A 155 -2.03 16.98 13.16
C ARG A 155 -0.62 16.51 12.79
N MET A 156 -0.30 16.44 11.50
CA MET A 156 1.08 16.24 11.05
C MET A 156 1.94 17.48 11.35
N GLU A 157 1.41 18.67 11.04
CA GLU A 157 2.14 19.93 11.18
C GLU A 157 2.33 20.34 12.66
N ASP A 158 1.42 19.98 13.57
CA ASP A 158 1.52 20.29 15.02
C ASP A 158 2.39 19.29 15.81
N GLY A 159 2.97 18.30 15.14
CA GLY A 159 3.83 17.29 15.73
C GLY A 159 3.09 16.25 16.59
N TYR A 160 1.79 16.10 16.43
CA TYR A 160 1.00 15.08 17.18
C TYR A 160 1.54 13.67 16.94
N PHE A 161 1.80 13.33 15.69
CA PHE A 161 2.29 11.99 15.32
C PHE A 161 3.75 11.77 15.71
N ASP A 162 4.59 12.81 15.64
CA ASP A 162 5.98 12.75 16.09
C ASP A 162 6.07 12.40 17.59
N LYS A 163 5.21 13.02 18.40
CA LYS A 163 5.13 12.74 19.86
C LYS A 163 4.70 11.30 20.15
N LEU A 164 3.96 10.68 19.25
CA LEU A 164 3.55 9.27 19.34
C LEU A 164 4.59 8.31 18.75
N GLY A 165 5.62 8.83 18.05
CA GLY A 165 6.60 8.02 17.35
C GLY A 165 6.05 7.33 16.11
N VAL A 166 4.94 7.84 15.53
CA VAL A 166 4.30 7.31 14.31
C VAL A 166 5.08 7.77 13.09
N ASN A 167 5.39 6.85 12.20
CA ASN A 167 6.07 7.10 10.92
C ASN A 167 5.37 6.48 9.71
N ALA A 168 4.13 6.00 9.89
CA ALA A 168 3.32 5.47 8.81
C ALA A 168 1.83 5.70 9.11
N PHE A 169 1.08 6.14 8.10
CA PHE A 169 -0.34 6.45 8.20
C PHE A 169 -1.13 5.50 7.31
N TRP A 170 -2.05 4.75 7.89
CA TRP A 170 -3.02 3.97 7.14
C TRP A 170 -4.38 4.67 7.25
N ILE A 171 -4.79 5.32 6.18
CA ILE A 171 -6.04 6.08 6.14
C ILE A 171 -7.13 5.30 5.42
N SER A 172 -8.37 5.42 5.90
CA SER A 172 -9.56 4.83 5.25
C SER A 172 -9.68 5.30 3.79
N PRO A 173 -10.47 4.58 2.95
CA PRO A 173 -10.56 4.93 1.53
C PRO A 173 -10.96 6.40 1.32
N ILE A 174 -10.27 7.05 0.39
CA ILE A 174 -10.45 8.48 0.06
C ILE A 174 -11.38 8.71 -1.12
N VAL A 175 -11.85 7.64 -1.76
CA VAL A 175 -12.69 7.72 -2.95
C VAL A 175 -14.10 8.20 -2.62
N ASP A 176 -14.74 8.81 -3.60
CA ASP A 176 -16.09 9.37 -3.52
C ASP A 176 -17.13 8.30 -3.14
N ASN A 177 -17.87 8.54 -2.09
CA ASN A 177 -18.88 7.65 -1.53
C ASN A 177 -20.28 8.24 -1.75
N THR A 178 -21.31 7.45 -1.41
CA THR A 178 -22.70 7.93 -1.59
C THR A 178 -23.05 9.03 -0.60
N ASN A 179 -23.70 10.08 -1.10
CA ASN A 179 -24.31 11.16 -0.33
C ASN A 179 -25.69 10.80 0.25
N ASN A 180 -26.09 9.53 0.13
CA ASN A 180 -27.35 9.01 0.66
C ASN A 180 -27.11 8.10 1.87
N ALA A 181 -28.17 7.88 2.65
CA ALA A 181 -28.18 6.89 3.70
C ALA A 181 -28.87 5.62 3.24
N TYR A 182 -28.33 4.48 3.65
CA TYR A 182 -28.86 3.14 3.33
C TYR A 182 -29.09 2.33 4.60
N GLN A 183 -30.09 1.45 4.54
CA GLN A 183 -30.42 0.58 5.64
C GLN A 183 -29.55 -0.68 5.64
N GLU A 184 -29.06 -1.06 6.81
CA GLU A 184 -28.49 -2.39 7.00
C GLU A 184 -29.57 -3.47 6.78
N TYR A 185 -29.17 -4.62 6.23
CA TYR A 185 -30.08 -5.73 5.99
C TYR A 185 -30.56 -6.42 7.29
N PRO A 186 -29.68 -6.69 8.28
CA PRO A 186 -30.09 -7.31 9.53
C PRO A 186 -30.99 -6.38 10.37
N ALA A 187 -31.89 -6.97 11.13
CA ALA A 187 -32.62 -6.19 12.15
C ALA A 187 -31.63 -5.57 13.15
N PRO A 188 -31.83 -4.35 13.61
CA PRO A 188 -33.05 -3.52 13.50
C PRO A 188 -33.12 -2.60 12.28
N HIS A 189 -32.40 -2.87 11.20
CA HIS A 189 -32.43 -2.11 9.93
C HIS A 189 -32.06 -0.64 10.12
N ARG A 190 -30.93 -0.38 10.80
CA ARG A 190 -30.42 0.97 11.04
C ARG A 190 -29.92 1.61 9.75
N TRP A 191 -29.95 2.94 9.71
CA TRP A 191 -29.46 3.73 8.60
C TRP A 191 -28.01 4.13 8.80
N TYR A 192 -27.22 4.05 7.72
CA TYR A 192 -25.81 4.43 7.65
C TYR A 192 -25.55 5.26 6.41
N THR A 193 -24.54 6.13 6.47
CA THR A 193 -23.98 6.86 5.32
C THR A 193 -22.63 6.27 4.91
N GLY A 194 -22.02 6.79 3.85
CA GLY A 194 -20.71 6.39 3.35
C GLY A 194 -19.52 6.93 4.15
N TYR A 195 -19.70 7.49 5.34
CA TYR A 195 -18.66 8.15 6.14
C TYR A 195 -17.36 7.34 6.33
N HIS A 196 -17.47 6.02 6.24
CA HIS A 196 -16.36 5.08 6.43
C HIS A 196 -15.47 4.90 5.20
N GLY A 197 -15.90 5.37 4.00
CA GLY A 197 -15.13 5.28 2.77
C GLY A 197 -15.33 3.99 1.95
N TYR A 198 -16.11 3.00 2.46
CA TYR A 198 -16.24 1.67 1.84
C TYR A 198 -17.45 1.50 0.91
N TRP A 199 -18.12 2.57 0.53
CA TRP A 199 -19.24 2.55 -0.43
C TRP A 199 -18.97 3.40 -1.67
N PRO A 200 -17.94 3.06 -2.47
CA PRO A 200 -17.49 3.89 -3.57
C PRO A 200 -18.55 4.04 -4.66
N VAL A 201 -18.84 5.29 -5.02
CA VAL A 201 -19.67 5.66 -6.18
C VAL A 201 -18.81 6.17 -7.34
N SER A 202 -17.54 6.51 -7.07
CA SER A 202 -16.54 6.83 -8.05
C SER A 202 -15.16 6.35 -7.60
N SER A 203 -14.42 5.71 -8.50
CA SER A 203 -13.05 5.26 -8.21
C SER A 203 -11.98 6.29 -8.57
N THR A 204 -12.35 7.45 -9.12
CA THR A 204 -11.43 8.46 -9.65
C THR A 204 -11.58 9.84 -9.02
N LYS A 205 -12.61 10.04 -8.20
CA LYS A 205 -12.83 11.27 -7.44
C LYS A 205 -12.48 11.06 -5.98
N VAL A 206 -12.05 12.12 -5.32
CA VAL A 206 -11.92 12.17 -3.86
C VAL A 206 -13.27 12.53 -3.26
N GLU A 207 -13.58 11.92 -2.12
CA GLU A 207 -14.76 12.21 -1.32
C GLU A 207 -14.78 13.69 -0.89
N GLU A 208 -15.84 14.41 -1.25
CA GLU A 208 -15.95 15.86 -0.98
C GLU A 208 -15.99 16.21 0.52
N HIS A 209 -16.48 15.33 1.37
CA HIS A 209 -16.44 15.51 2.83
C HIS A 209 -15.01 15.40 3.37
N PHE A 210 -14.09 14.81 2.62
CA PHE A 210 -12.69 14.68 3.04
C PHE A 210 -11.78 15.72 2.40
N GLY A 211 -12.21 16.35 1.31
CA GLY A 211 -11.46 17.36 0.57
C GLY A 211 -11.29 17.04 -0.91
N ASP A 212 -10.12 17.31 -1.45
CA ASP A 212 -9.83 17.15 -2.88
C ASP A 212 -8.47 16.49 -3.15
N MET A 213 -8.17 16.25 -4.43
CA MET A 213 -6.90 15.65 -4.85
C MET A 213 -5.68 16.51 -4.53
N ASN A 214 -5.82 17.82 -4.40
CA ASN A 214 -4.71 18.71 -4.02
C ASN A 214 -4.36 18.52 -2.55
N LEU A 215 -5.39 18.33 -1.68
CA LEU A 215 -5.16 17.98 -0.27
C LEU A 215 -4.55 16.60 -0.11
N VAL A 216 -4.94 15.62 -0.92
CA VAL A 216 -4.28 14.29 -0.94
C VAL A 216 -2.79 14.43 -1.26
N LYS A 217 -2.46 15.16 -2.31
CA LYS A 217 -1.06 15.40 -2.70
C LYS A 217 -0.29 16.12 -1.59
N LYS A 218 -0.88 17.19 -1.03
CA LYS A 218 -0.28 17.95 0.07
C LYS A 218 0.00 17.07 1.29
N LEU A 219 -0.94 16.22 1.67
CA LEU A 219 -0.79 15.27 2.77
C LEU A 219 0.40 14.32 2.53
N ILE A 220 0.49 13.76 1.32
CA ILE A 220 1.58 12.85 0.94
C ILE A 220 2.93 13.59 0.97
N ASP A 221 3.00 14.81 0.43
CA ASP A 221 4.23 15.61 0.41
C ASP A 221 4.70 15.93 1.83
N ILE A 222 3.80 16.32 2.74
CA ILE A 222 4.12 16.57 4.14
C ILE A 222 4.62 15.30 4.81
N ALA A 223 3.92 14.17 4.64
CA ALA A 223 4.34 12.89 5.20
C ALA A 223 5.76 12.51 4.73
N HIS A 224 6.04 12.62 3.44
CA HIS A 224 7.36 12.32 2.88
C HIS A 224 8.45 13.27 3.40
N THR A 225 8.13 14.56 3.57
CA THR A 225 9.07 15.53 4.16
C THR A 225 9.42 15.16 5.61
N GLN A 226 8.49 14.58 6.34
CA GLN A 226 8.68 14.07 7.70
C GLN A 226 9.22 12.62 7.75
N ASN A 227 9.71 12.10 6.61
CA ASN A 227 10.18 10.72 6.47
C ASN A 227 9.14 9.66 6.88
N SER A 228 7.87 9.98 6.69
CA SER A 228 6.72 9.12 7.01
C SER A 228 6.08 8.57 5.74
N LYS A 229 5.35 7.45 5.87
CA LYS A 229 4.67 6.77 4.76
C LYS A 229 3.16 6.93 4.86
N VAL A 230 2.49 6.94 3.70
CA VAL A 230 1.03 6.94 3.62
C VAL A 230 0.57 5.67 2.92
N TYR A 231 -0.28 4.92 3.57
CA TYR A 231 -0.99 3.77 3.02
C TYR A 231 -2.45 4.15 2.82
N LEU A 232 -2.89 4.11 1.57
CA LEU A 232 -4.30 4.32 1.22
C LEU A 232 -5.02 2.97 1.27
N ASP A 233 -6.07 2.89 2.06
CA ASP A 233 -6.97 1.74 2.00
C ASP A 233 -7.71 1.74 0.66
N TYR A 234 -7.89 0.57 0.06
CA TYR A 234 -8.42 0.45 -1.29
C TYR A 234 -9.54 -0.57 -1.38
N VAL A 235 -10.69 -0.12 -1.84
CA VAL A 235 -11.86 -0.98 -2.10
C VAL A 235 -11.76 -1.57 -3.50
N ALA A 236 -11.28 -2.82 -3.58
CA ALA A 236 -11.02 -3.49 -4.86
C ALA A 236 -12.10 -4.50 -5.27
N HIS A 237 -12.97 -4.94 -4.35
CA HIS A 237 -13.83 -6.10 -4.58
C HIS A 237 -15.31 -5.76 -4.77
N HIS A 238 -15.72 -4.52 -4.55
CA HIS A 238 -17.10 -4.09 -4.75
C HIS A 238 -17.20 -2.60 -5.08
N VAL A 239 -18.34 -2.22 -5.61
CA VAL A 239 -18.76 -0.83 -5.77
C VAL A 239 -20.17 -0.65 -5.19
N HIS A 240 -20.53 0.58 -4.89
CA HIS A 240 -21.90 0.89 -4.48
C HIS A 240 -22.85 0.85 -5.68
N GLN A 241 -24.14 0.59 -5.43
CA GLN A 241 -25.17 0.54 -6.48
C GLN A 241 -25.36 1.87 -7.24
N GLU A 242 -24.85 2.97 -6.71
CA GLU A 242 -24.86 4.27 -7.39
C GLU A 242 -23.66 4.45 -8.33
N HIS A 243 -22.67 3.57 -8.30
CA HIS A 243 -21.50 3.64 -9.15
C HIS A 243 -21.89 3.44 -10.63
N TRP A 244 -21.25 4.17 -11.54
CA TRP A 244 -21.53 4.08 -12.98
C TRP A 244 -21.33 2.67 -13.54
N MET A 245 -20.31 1.93 -13.08
CA MET A 245 -20.09 0.55 -13.49
C MET A 245 -21.31 -0.34 -13.19
N TRP A 246 -21.95 -0.18 -12.03
CA TRP A 246 -23.15 -0.92 -11.69
C TRP A 246 -24.35 -0.55 -12.56
N LYS A 247 -24.47 0.72 -12.94
CA LYS A 247 -25.60 1.24 -13.73
C LYS A 247 -25.47 0.89 -15.21
N ASP A 248 -24.25 1.03 -15.76
CA ASP A 248 -24.01 0.99 -17.20
C ASP A 248 -23.45 -0.37 -17.66
N HIS A 249 -22.82 -1.12 -16.78
CA HIS A 249 -22.15 -2.40 -17.08
C HIS A 249 -22.60 -3.50 -16.13
N ARG A 250 -23.88 -3.76 -16.10
CA ARG A 250 -24.47 -4.77 -15.23
C ARG A 250 -23.95 -6.18 -15.49
N ASP A 251 -23.50 -6.42 -16.72
CA ASP A 251 -22.85 -7.63 -17.22
C ASP A 251 -21.47 -7.90 -16.58
N TRP A 252 -20.84 -6.88 -15.98
CA TRP A 252 -19.58 -7.05 -15.25
C TRP A 252 -19.76 -7.61 -13.84
N PHE A 253 -20.98 -7.70 -13.36
CA PHE A 253 -21.30 -8.10 -12.00
C PHE A 253 -22.06 -9.42 -11.97
N GLY A 254 -21.90 -10.16 -10.90
CA GLY A 254 -22.69 -11.34 -10.62
C GLY A 254 -24.17 -11.03 -10.42
N THR A 255 -24.97 -12.07 -10.24
CA THR A 255 -26.42 -11.97 -10.07
C THR A 255 -26.83 -12.12 -8.60
N PHE A 256 -27.85 -11.39 -8.19
CA PHE A 256 -28.46 -11.55 -6.86
C PHE A 256 -29.17 -12.89 -6.69
N ASN A 257 -29.66 -13.45 -7.80
CA ASN A 257 -30.39 -14.70 -7.79
C ASN A 257 -29.61 -15.79 -8.55
N LEU A 258 -29.55 -16.96 -7.94
CA LEU A 258 -29.07 -18.18 -8.62
C LEU A 258 -30.11 -18.64 -9.65
N PRO A 259 -29.73 -19.49 -10.63
CA PRO A 259 -30.63 -20.03 -11.63
C PRO A 259 -31.87 -20.74 -11.09
N ASN A 260 -31.80 -21.25 -9.86
CA ASN A 260 -32.92 -21.89 -9.14
C ASN A 260 -33.83 -20.91 -8.39
N GLY A 261 -33.66 -19.61 -8.58
CA GLY A 261 -34.47 -18.55 -7.96
C GLY A 261 -34.08 -18.22 -6.50
N ARG A 262 -33.11 -18.91 -5.92
CA ARG A 262 -32.62 -18.59 -4.57
C ARG A 262 -31.72 -17.36 -4.62
N LEU A 263 -31.66 -16.60 -3.53
CA LEU A 263 -30.68 -15.52 -3.38
C LEU A 263 -29.27 -16.09 -3.42
N ASN A 264 -28.41 -15.45 -4.21
CA ASN A 264 -26.99 -15.76 -4.31
C ASN A 264 -26.25 -15.11 -3.14
N LEU A 265 -26.50 -15.63 -1.96
CA LEU A 265 -25.94 -15.13 -0.71
C LEU A 265 -25.12 -16.24 -0.07
N ARG A 266 -23.92 -15.91 0.33
CA ARG A 266 -23.15 -16.77 1.21
C ARG A 266 -23.40 -16.34 2.64
N LEU A 267 -24.05 -17.15 3.40
CA LEU A 267 -24.17 -16.96 4.84
C LEU A 267 -22.81 -17.26 5.47
N TRP A 268 -22.26 -16.29 6.11
CA TRP A 268 -21.05 -16.49 6.92
C TRP A 268 -21.38 -17.05 8.30
N ASP A 269 -22.41 -16.51 8.88
CA ASP A 269 -23.15 -17.07 10.00
C ASP A 269 -24.64 -16.82 9.75
N GLU A 270 -25.51 -17.20 10.65
CA GLU A 270 -26.96 -17.05 10.50
C GLU A 270 -27.41 -15.62 10.21
N TYR A 271 -26.53 -14.60 10.39
CA TYR A 271 -26.87 -13.19 10.34
C TYR A 271 -25.97 -12.38 9.42
N ARG A 272 -24.86 -12.93 8.94
CA ARG A 272 -23.93 -12.24 8.04
C ARG A 272 -24.10 -12.68 6.61
N LEU A 273 -24.56 -11.74 5.81
CA LEU A 273 -24.64 -11.90 4.36
C LEU A 273 -23.34 -11.37 3.76
N THR A 274 -22.49 -12.28 3.31
CA THR A 274 -21.47 -11.94 2.33
C THR A 274 -22.04 -12.22 0.97
N THR A 275 -22.22 -11.17 0.18
CA THR A 275 -22.65 -11.30 -1.20
C THR A 275 -21.46 -11.73 -2.05
N TRP A 276 -21.38 -13.00 -2.34
CA TRP A 276 -20.51 -13.52 -3.37
C TRP A 276 -21.41 -13.83 -4.56
N PHE A 277 -21.12 -13.22 -5.68
CA PHE A 277 -21.90 -13.42 -6.89
C PHE A 277 -21.23 -14.49 -7.74
N GLU A 278 -22.04 -15.40 -8.29
CA GLU A 278 -21.58 -16.35 -9.30
C GLU A 278 -22.18 -15.97 -10.65
N PRO A 279 -21.39 -15.90 -11.72
CA PRO A 279 -19.94 -16.05 -11.70
C PRO A 279 -19.29 -14.93 -10.89
N TYR A 280 -18.18 -15.24 -10.23
CA TYR A 280 -17.41 -14.23 -9.54
C TYR A 280 -17.05 -13.11 -10.50
N MET A 281 -17.09 -11.88 -10.00
CA MET A 281 -16.49 -10.79 -10.71
C MET A 281 -15.01 -11.06 -10.94
N PRO A 282 -14.54 -10.78 -12.14
CA PRO A 282 -13.11 -10.79 -12.38
C PRO A 282 -12.37 -9.75 -11.52
#